data_4b25a425a94de6549f8cb444fa58be89
#
_entry.id   4b25a425a94de6549f8cb444fa58be89
#
_cell.length_a   1.000
_cell.length_b   1.000
_cell.length_c   1.000
_cell.angle_alpha   90.00
_cell.angle_beta   90.00
_cell.angle_gamma   90.00
#
_symmetry.space_group_name_H-M   'P 1'
#
loop_
_entity.id
_entity.type
_entity.pdbx_description
1 polymer ?
#
loop_
_entity_poly.entity_id
_entity_poly.type
_entity_poly.pdbx_seq_one_letter_code
_entity_poly.pdbx_strand_id
1 'polypeptide(L)'
;FIVITVGHRGGTPMRGKAYHTYGYGNQRDYPLADDKYAIEQLAQRYSFIDIKRVGIYGHSGGGFMSASAICTYPDFYSAAVSSAGNHDNRIYNKGWVEIHFGVDERIKTVKDSLGVEHKTYTYSVRTRPNQDLVKNYKHGLLLFTGAMDQTVNPAHTLRLASALIKAKKDFGMYVLPESTHGFFGKSEEFFEHEMWRHFS
;
A
#
# COMPACT_ATOMS: atom_id res chain seq x y z
N PHE A 1 6.16 -13.63 -19.06
CA PHE A 1 6.45 -12.50 -18.15
C PHE A 1 7.85 -12.62 -17.58
N ILE A 2 8.48 -11.46 -17.29
CA ILE A 2 9.71 -11.39 -16.50
C ILE A 2 9.27 -10.91 -15.11
N VAL A 3 9.58 -11.70 -14.08
CA VAL A 3 9.24 -11.35 -12.69
C VAL A 3 10.53 -10.99 -11.96
N ILE A 4 10.51 -9.85 -11.26
CA ILE A 4 11.65 -9.38 -10.48
C ILE A 4 11.21 -9.00 -9.06
N THR A 5 12.14 -9.13 -8.13
CA THR A 5 12.02 -8.60 -6.77
C THR A 5 13.21 -7.71 -6.50
N VAL A 6 12.96 -6.47 -6.09
CA VAL A 6 14.00 -5.49 -5.82
C VAL A 6 14.34 -5.48 -4.32
N GLY A 7 15.62 -5.61 -4.00
CA GLY A 7 16.12 -5.42 -2.63
C GLY A 7 16.28 -3.92 -2.32
N HIS A 8 15.17 -3.21 -2.22
CA HIS A 8 15.14 -1.77 -1.97
C HIS A 8 15.52 -1.38 -0.52
N ARG A 9 15.80 -0.11 -0.30
CA ARG A 9 16.01 0.45 1.05
C ARG A 9 14.78 0.24 1.92
N GLY A 10 14.96 -0.01 3.21
CA GLY A 10 13.88 -0.40 4.13
C GLY A 10 13.63 -1.92 4.20
N GLY A 11 14.33 -2.70 3.38
CA GLY A 11 14.22 -4.16 3.34
C GLY A 11 14.99 -4.85 4.49
N THR A 12 16.00 -5.66 4.14
CA THR A 12 16.70 -6.52 5.09
C THR A 12 17.51 -5.76 6.15
N PRO A 13 17.51 -6.20 7.44
CA PRO A 13 18.38 -5.66 8.48
C PRO A 13 19.87 -5.99 8.25
N MET A 14 20.20 -6.99 7.40
CA MET A 14 21.57 -7.42 7.11
C MET A 14 22.43 -6.33 6.46
N ARG A 15 21.84 -5.28 5.93
CA ARG A 15 22.53 -4.12 5.33
C ARG A 15 22.69 -2.94 6.30
N GLY A 16 22.46 -3.16 7.58
CA GLY A 16 22.63 -2.19 8.66
C GLY A 16 21.36 -1.38 8.97
N LYS A 17 21.41 -0.71 10.14
CA LYS A 17 20.26 -0.02 10.72
C LYS A 17 19.70 1.07 9.80
N ALA A 18 20.56 1.95 9.26
CA ALA A 18 20.12 3.05 8.40
C ALA A 18 19.39 2.57 7.14
N TYR A 19 19.82 1.46 6.56
CA TYR A 19 19.15 0.84 5.43
C TYR A 19 17.80 0.24 5.83
N HIS A 20 17.75 -0.54 6.90
CA HIS A 20 16.56 -1.23 7.36
C HIS A 20 15.45 -0.27 7.82
N THR A 21 15.81 0.82 8.50
CA THR A 21 14.84 1.79 9.01
C THR A 21 14.47 2.90 8.02
N TYR A 22 14.91 2.82 6.77
CA TYR A 22 14.67 3.86 5.77
C TYR A 22 13.18 4.16 5.54
N GLY A 23 12.32 3.14 5.66
CA GLY A 23 10.87 3.28 5.52
C GLY A 23 10.13 3.75 6.77
N TYR A 24 10.81 3.95 7.91
CA TYR A 24 10.14 4.34 9.14
C TYR A 24 9.37 5.66 8.98
N GLY A 25 8.12 5.65 9.40
CA GLY A 25 7.20 6.78 9.25
C GLY A 25 6.59 6.96 7.85
N ASN A 26 7.01 6.17 6.85
CA ASN A 26 6.51 6.24 5.48
C ASN A 26 6.36 4.85 4.83
N GLN A 27 5.57 3.97 5.44
CA GLN A 27 5.40 2.59 4.98
C GLN A 27 4.71 2.44 3.62
N ARG A 28 4.14 3.52 3.07
CA ARG A 28 3.47 3.49 1.77
C ARG A 28 4.43 3.73 0.60
N ASP A 29 5.29 4.72 0.73
CA ASP A 29 5.97 5.29 -0.45
C ASP A 29 7.48 4.98 -0.49
N TYR A 30 8.07 4.51 0.61
CA TYR A 30 9.52 4.44 0.78
C TYR A 30 10.28 3.62 -0.29
N PRO A 31 9.73 2.50 -0.82
CA PRO A 31 10.48 1.67 -1.78
C PRO A 31 10.22 2.04 -3.23
N LEU A 32 9.13 2.78 -3.52
CA LEU A 32 8.60 2.93 -4.88
C LEU A 32 9.59 3.56 -5.86
N ALA A 33 10.39 4.53 -5.39
CA ALA A 33 11.40 5.16 -6.23
C ALA A 33 12.57 4.20 -6.54
N ASP A 34 12.97 3.38 -5.55
CA ASP A 34 14.03 2.40 -5.73
C ASP A 34 13.61 1.29 -6.71
N ASP A 35 12.37 0.81 -6.58
CA ASP A 35 11.80 -0.20 -7.46
C ASP A 35 11.72 0.29 -8.91
N LYS A 36 11.16 1.49 -9.10
CA LYS A 36 11.09 2.13 -10.42
C LYS A 36 12.47 2.30 -11.04
N TYR A 37 13.43 2.84 -10.30
CA TYR A 37 14.79 3.07 -10.77
C TYR A 37 15.51 1.77 -11.15
N ALA A 38 15.33 0.70 -10.37
CA ALA A 38 15.91 -0.59 -10.67
C ALA A 38 15.36 -1.16 -12.01
N ILE A 39 14.05 -1.03 -12.24
CA ILE A 39 13.41 -1.47 -13.49
C ILE A 39 13.94 -0.66 -14.68
N GLU A 40 14.06 0.66 -14.55
CA GLU A 40 14.60 1.54 -15.58
C GLU A 40 16.04 1.17 -15.94
N GLN A 41 16.88 0.88 -14.93
CA GLN A 41 18.26 0.42 -15.18
C GLN A 41 18.32 -0.94 -15.87
N LEU A 42 17.44 -1.87 -15.51
CA LEU A 42 17.37 -3.17 -16.17
C LEU A 42 16.95 -3.02 -17.64
N ALA A 43 15.94 -2.20 -17.92
CA ALA A 43 15.49 -1.93 -19.29
C ALA A 43 16.55 -1.26 -20.15
N GLN A 44 17.41 -0.41 -19.57
CA GLN A 44 18.55 0.16 -20.29
C GLN A 44 19.63 -0.89 -20.64
N ARG A 45 19.80 -1.92 -19.80
CA ARG A 45 20.82 -2.98 -20.02
C ARG A 45 20.33 -4.10 -20.91
N TYR A 46 19.03 -4.39 -20.92
CA TYR A 46 18.45 -5.56 -21.56
C TYR A 46 17.33 -5.15 -22.51
N SER A 47 17.58 -5.15 -23.81
CA SER A 47 16.67 -4.71 -24.86
C SER A 47 15.38 -5.54 -24.99
N PHE A 48 15.32 -6.73 -24.39
CA PHE A 48 14.12 -7.56 -24.35
C PHE A 48 13.11 -7.15 -23.27
N ILE A 49 13.46 -6.21 -22.39
CA ILE A 49 12.56 -5.66 -21.38
C ILE A 49 11.76 -4.50 -21.98
N ASP A 50 10.45 -4.67 -22.05
CA ASP A 50 9.54 -3.62 -22.50
C ASP A 50 9.13 -2.71 -21.33
N ILE A 51 9.81 -1.57 -21.20
CA ILE A 51 9.56 -0.59 -20.14
C ILE A 51 8.15 0.07 -20.22
N LYS A 52 7.44 -0.10 -21.33
CA LYS A 52 6.07 0.39 -21.50
C LYS A 52 5.02 -0.54 -20.95
N ARG A 53 5.39 -1.77 -20.61
CA ARG A 53 4.50 -2.81 -20.07
C ARG A 53 5.00 -3.31 -18.72
N VAL A 54 5.02 -2.41 -17.76
CA VAL A 54 5.44 -2.71 -16.38
C VAL A 54 4.20 -2.90 -15.51
N GLY A 55 4.10 -4.07 -14.88
CA GLY A 55 3.08 -4.36 -13.89
C GLY A 55 3.68 -4.46 -12.48
N ILE A 56 2.84 -4.31 -11.47
CA ILE A 56 3.20 -4.51 -10.07
C ILE A 56 2.12 -5.29 -9.34
N TYR A 57 2.51 -6.21 -8.48
CA TYR A 57 1.55 -6.92 -7.63
C TYR A 57 2.09 -7.13 -6.23
N GLY A 58 1.19 -7.33 -5.29
CA GLY A 58 1.55 -7.63 -3.93
C GLY A 58 0.35 -7.95 -3.05
N HIS A 59 0.66 -8.57 -1.92
CA HIS A 59 -0.31 -8.97 -0.90
C HIS A 59 -0.07 -8.22 0.39
N SER A 60 -1.12 -7.90 1.15
CA SER A 60 -1.03 -7.23 2.46
C SER A 60 -0.32 -5.88 2.35
N GLY A 61 0.79 -5.67 3.05
CA GLY A 61 1.67 -4.50 2.88
C GLY A 61 2.12 -4.31 1.42
N GLY A 62 2.39 -5.40 0.68
CA GLY A 62 2.67 -5.36 -0.75
C GLY A 62 1.48 -4.90 -1.59
N GLY A 63 0.25 -5.28 -1.21
CA GLY A 63 -0.98 -4.77 -1.84
C GLY A 63 -1.18 -3.28 -1.58
N PHE A 64 -0.90 -2.81 -0.37
CA PHE A 64 -0.89 -1.40 -0.03
C PHE A 64 0.07 -0.61 -0.93
N MET A 65 1.30 -1.13 -1.10
CA MET A 65 2.34 -0.50 -1.92
C MET A 65 2.03 -0.58 -3.42
N SER A 66 1.46 -1.69 -3.92
CA SER A 66 1.09 -1.84 -5.33
C SER A 66 0.04 -0.83 -5.77
N ALA A 67 -1.00 -0.62 -4.94
CA ALA A 67 -2.00 0.42 -5.19
C ALA A 67 -1.41 1.84 -5.10
N SER A 68 -0.45 2.06 -4.19
CA SER A 68 0.28 3.33 -4.12
C SER A 68 1.15 3.56 -5.36
N ALA A 69 1.85 2.53 -5.84
CA ALA A 69 2.77 2.62 -6.98
C ALA A 69 2.07 3.10 -8.25
N ILE A 70 0.94 2.47 -8.61
CA ILE A 70 0.20 2.84 -9.82
C ILE A 70 -0.44 4.24 -9.71
N CYS A 71 -0.76 4.71 -8.50
CA CYS A 71 -1.24 6.06 -8.27
C CYS A 71 -0.11 7.11 -8.25
N THR A 72 1.09 6.72 -7.81
CA THR A 72 2.25 7.63 -7.71
C THR A 72 2.97 7.77 -9.05
N TYR A 73 3.05 6.67 -9.80
CA TYR A 73 3.69 6.60 -11.12
C TYR A 73 2.73 6.08 -12.20
N PRO A 74 1.62 6.79 -12.49
CA PRO A 74 0.54 6.31 -13.36
C PRO A 74 0.93 6.23 -14.84
N ASP A 75 2.09 6.76 -15.22
CA ASP A 75 2.66 6.66 -16.57
C ASP A 75 3.76 5.59 -16.67
N PHE A 76 4.15 5.02 -15.54
CA PHE A 76 5.17 3.99 -15.49
C PHE A 76 4.56 2.58 -15.32
N TYR A 77 3.61 2.42 -14.40
CA TYR A 77 2.92 1.17 -14.18
C TYR A 77 1.66 1.09 -15.04
N SER A 78 1.61 0.12 -15.97
CA SER A 78 0.46 -0.14 -16.84
C SER A 78 -0.64 -0.91 -16.13
N ALA A 79 -0.28 -1.77 -15.18
CA ALA A 79 -1.20 -2.59 -14.42
C ALA A 79 -0.72 -2.79 -12.99
N ALA A 80 -1.66 -2.91 -12.05
CA ALA A 80 -1.38 -3.27 -10.66
C ALA A 80 -2.42 -4.24 -10.13
N VAL A 81 -1.96 -5.25 -9.37
CA VAL A 81 -2.82 -6.13 -8.59
C VAL A 81 -2.52 -5.94 -7.11
N SER A 82 -3.53 -5.54 -6.37
CA SER A 82 -3.44 -5.30 -4.93
C SER A 82 -4.34 -6.26 -4.18
N SER A 83 -3.76 -7.19 -3.43
CA SER A 83 -4.52 -8.15 -2.66
C SER A 83 -4.40 -7.90 -1.16
N ALA A 84 -5.53 -7.90 -0.45
CA ALA A 84 -5.65 -7.72 1.00
C ALA A 84 -4.82 -6.53 1.56
N GLY A 85 -4.76 -5.41 0.81
CA GLY A 85 -3.91 -4.27 1.16
C GLY A 85 -4.49 -3.41 2.30
N ASN A 86 -3.65 -3.02 3.25
CA ASN A 86 -4.02 -2.13 4.37
C ASN A 86 -4.06 -0.65 3.92
N HIS A 87 -4.93 -0.34 2.98
CA HIS A 87 -5.00 0.94 2.25
C HIS A 87 -5.28 2.17 3.12
N ASP A 88 -5.81 1.98 4.32
CA ASP A 88 -6.09 3.07 5.27
C ASP A 88 -5.66 2.70 6.68
N ASN A 89 -4.44 2.98 7.03
CA ASN A 89 -3.88 2.63 8.33
C ASN A 89 -4.48 3.38 9.53
N ARG A 90 -5.43 4.31 9.30
CA ARG A 90 -6.23 4.93 10.37
C ARG A 90 -7.22 3.95 11.01
N ILE A 91 -7.56 2.87 10.31
CA ILE A 91 -8.46 1.82 10.79
C ILE A 91 -7.74 0.50 11.03
N TYR A 92 -6.42 0.45 10.91
CA TYR A 92 -5.61 -0.74 11.13
C TYR A 92 -5.28 -0.93 12.62
N ASN A 93 -4.60 -2.03 12.96
CA ASN A 93 -4.14 -2.32 14.32
C ASN A 93 -3.27 -1.17 14.87
N LYS A 94 -3.70 -0.55 15.96
CA LYS A 94 -3.05 0.64 16.53
C LYS A 94 -1.60 0.38 16.92
N GLY A 95 -1.29 -0.74 17.60
CA GLY A 95 0.07 -1.07 18.01
C GLY A 95 1.02 -1.19 16.83
N TRP A 96 0.58 -1.85 15.74
CA TRP A 96 1.35 -1.91 14.51
C TRP A 96 1.57 -0.53 13.89
N VAL A 97 0.51 0.28 13.84
CA VAL A 97 0.57 1.63 13.25
C VAL A 97 1.51 2.54 14.03
N GLU A 98 1.45 2.52 15.37
CA GLU A 98 2.32 3.30 16.24
C GLU A 98 3.79 2.91 16.08
N ILE A 99 4.10 1.61 15.99
CA ILE A 99 5.47 1.12 15.80
C ILE A 99 6.05 1.56 14.45
N HIS A 100 5.25 1.53 13.37
CA HIS A 100 5.77 1.74 12.01
C HIS A 100 5.68 3.19 11.53
N PHE A 101 4.75 3.98 12.04
CA PHE A 101 4.59 5.39 11.67
C PHE A 101 5.07 6.38 12.73
N GLY A 102 5.29 5.91 13.97
CA GLY A 102 5.60 6.75 15.11
C GLY A 102 4.38 7.46 15.68
N VAL A 103 4.54 8.02 16.87
CA VAL A 103 3.50 8.76 17.58
C VAL A 103 3.95 10.20 17.76
N ASP A 104 3.13 11.14 17.28
CA ASP A 104 3.32 12.57 17.54
C ASP A 104 2.60 12.93 18.83
N GLU A 105 3.32 13.45 19.80
CA GLU A 105 2.76 14.05 21.01
C GLU A 105 2.59 15.56 20.83
N ARG A 106 1.44 16.08 21.24
CA ARG A 106 1.17 17.50 21.32
C ARG A 106 0.75 17.87 22.72
N ILE A 107 1.46 18.82 23.32
CA ILE A 107 1.19 19.33 24.65
C ILE A 107 0.54 20.71 24.50
N LYS A 108 -0.64 20.89 25.11
CA LYS A 108 -1.29 22.19 25.21
C LYS A 108 -1.41 22.58 26.69
N THR A 109 -1.00 23.79 27.03
CA THR A 109 -1.29 24.39 28.34
C THR A 109 -2.64 25.08 28.25
N VAL A 110 -3.56 24.71 29.12
CA VAL A 110 -4.92 25.26 29.21
C VAL A 110 -5.08 25.81 30.63
N LYS A 111 -5.65 26.99 30.78
CA LYS A 111 -6.02 27.55 32.09
C LYS A 111 -7.46 27.17 32.41
N ASP A 112 -7.70 26.71 33.61
CA ASP A 112 -9.05 26.49 34.12
C ASP A 112 -9.75 27.80 34.52
N SER A 113 -10.98 27.71 35.02
CA SER A 113 -11.78 28.87 35.46
C SER A 113 -11.19 29.62 36.63
N LEU A 114 -10.21 29.03 37.34
CA LEU A 114 -9.49 29.63 38.47
C LEU A 114 -8.12 30.20 38.07
N GLY A 115 -7.77 30.11 36.76
CA GLY A 115 -6.50 30.56 36.20
C GLY A 115 -5.33 29.62 36.41
N VAL A 116 -5.57 28.41 36.92
CA VAL A 116 -4.55 27.38 37.13
C VAL A 116 -4.20 26.70 35.78
N GLU A 117 -2.90 26.60 35.53
CA GLU A 117 -2.42 25.95 34.28
C GLU A 117 -2.41 24.44 34.38
N HIS A 118 -3.04 23.78 33.40
CA HIS A 118 -3.05 22.34 33.21
C HIS A 118 -2.46 21.97 31.86
N LYS A 119 -1.65 20.91 31.81
CA LYS A 119 -1.15 20.35 30.55
C LYS A 119 -2.11 19.27 30.04
N THR A 120 -2.57 19.45 28.80
CA THR A 120 -3.34 18.43 28.08
C THR A 120 -2.45 17.80 27.03
N TYR A 121 -2.39 16.48 27.03
CA TYR A 121 -1.61 15.68 26.10
C TYR A 121 -2.53 15.09 25.05
N THR A 122 -2.16 15.22 23.77
CA THR A 122 -2.84 14.57 22.65
C THR A 122 -1.83 13.82 21.81
N TYR A 123 -2.21 12.61 21.42
CA TYR A 123 -1.37 11.71 20.63
C TYR A 123 -2.00 11.49 19.26
N SER A 124 -1.20 11.49 18.20
CA SER A 124 -1.65 11.21 16.87
C SER A 124 -0.59 10.47 16.07
N VAL A 125 -1.02 9.68 15.08
CA VAL A 125 -0.13 8.99 14.15
C VAL A 125 -0.38 9.52 12.74
N ARG A 126 0.69 9.89 12.05
CA ARG A 126 0.63 10.41 10.67
C ARG A 126 0.63 9.25 9.67
N THR A 127 -0.53 8.67 9.44
CA THR A 127 -0.70 7.68 8.38
C THR A 127 -0.90 8.36 7.01
N ARG A 128 -0.57 7.62 5.95
CA ARG A 128 -0.72 8.06 4.55
C ARG A 128 -1.63 7.07 3.80
N PRO A 129 -2.95 7.28 3.78
CA PRO A 129 -3.86 6.35 3.12
C PRO A 129 -3.76 6.46 1.59
N ASN A 130 -4.03 5.35 0.89
CA ASN A 130 -4.04 5.33 -0.58
C ASN A 130 -5.15 6.17 -1.19
N GLN A 131 -6.23 6.41 -0.45
CA GLN A 131 -7.34 7.28 -0.87
C GLN A 131 -6.87 8.69 -1.26
N ASP A 132 -5.79 9.19 -0.65
CA ASP A 132 -5.23 10.51 -0.97
C ASP A 132 -4.61 10.58 -2.38
N LEU A 133 -4.28 9.42 -2.96
CA LEU A 133 -3.59 9.32 -4.25
C LEU A 133 -4.53 9.07 -5.43
N VAL A 134 -5.80 8.68 -5.19
CA VAL A 134 -6.70 8.22 -6.26
C VAL A 134 -6.93 9.27 -7.37
N LYS A 135 -6.77 10.55 -7.08
CA LYS A 135 -6.85 11.63 -8.08
C LYS A 135 -5.82 11.49 -9.20
N ASN A 136 -4.65 10.94 -8.89
CA ASN A 136 -3.53 10.75 -9.82
C ASN A 136 -3.65 9.44 -10.62
N TYR A 137 -4.42 8.48 -10.12
CA TYR A 137 -4.61 7.19 -10.77
C TYR A 137 -5.25 7.34 -12.16
N LYS A 138 -4.78 6.59 -13.13
CA LYS A 138 -5.26 6.59 -14.52
C LYS A 138 -6.08 5.34 -14.84
N HIS A 139 -5.47 4.15 -14.80
CA HIS A 139 -6.08 2.88 -15.21
C HIS A 139 -5.30 1.67 -14.65
N GLY A 140 -5.83 0.46 -14.85
CA GLY A 140 -5.08 -0.78 -14.65
C GLY A 140 -4.98 -1.26 -13.21
N LEU A 141 -5.91 -0.93 -12.30
CA LEU A 141 -5.91 -1.43 -10.93
C LEU A 141 -6.94 -2.55 -10.74
N LEU A 142 -6.49 -3.67 -10.21
CA LEU A 142 -7.31 -4.79 -9.77
C LEU A 142 -7.12 -5.03 -8.27
N LEU A 143 -8.22 -5.01 -7.53
CA LEU A 143 -8.26 -5.17 -6.08
C LEU A 143 -8.81 -6.55 -5.71
N PHE A 144 -8.19 -7.19 -4.70
CA PHE A 144 -8.72 -8.40 -4.06
C PHE A 144 -8.80 -8.21 -2.55
N THR A 145 -9.82 -8.80 -1.94
CA THR A 145 -9.93 -8.88 -0.48
C THR A 145 -10.68 -10.16 -0.08
N GLY A 146 -10.27 -10.79 1.00
CA GLY A 146 -11.02 -11.87 1.62
C GLY A 146 -12.14 -11.29 2.49
N ALA A 147 -13.39 -11.78 2.34
CA ALA A 147 -14.52 -11.26 3.11
C ALA A 147 -14.40 -11.56 4.62
N MET A 148 -13.63 -12.60 4.97
CA MET A 148 -13.42 -13.03 6.36
C MET A 148 -12.02 -12.65 6.88
N ASP A 149 -11.35 -11.69 6.26
CA ASP A 149 -10.02 -11.23 6.66
C ASP A 149 -10.09 -10.47 8.00
N GLN A 150 -9.49 -11.06 9.04
CA GLN A 150 -9.39 -10.48 10.37
C GLN A 150 -8.06 -9.73 10.60
N THR A 151 -7.08 -9.94 9.72
CA THR A 151 -5.76 -9.26 9.79
C THR A 151 -5.84 -7.89 9.14
N VAL A 152 -6.28 -7.85 7.89
CA VAL A 152 -6.55 -6.61 7.15
C VAL A 152 -8.03 -6.60 6.77
N ASN A 153 -8.85 -6.02 7.63
CA ASN A 153 -10.29 -6.01 7.43
C ASN A 153 -10.68 -5.54 6.02
N PRO A 154 -11.64 -6.19 5.33
CA PRO A 154 -12.11 -5.79 3.99
C PRO A 154 -12.45 -4.32 3.84
N ALA A 155 -12.79 -3.65 4.94
CA ALA A 155 -13.03 -2.21 4.96
C ALA A 155 -11.88 -1.37 4.38
N HIS A 156 -10.63 -1.84 4.46
CA HIS A 156 -9.49 -1.17 3.83
C HIS A 156 -9.67 -1.07 2.31
N THR A 157 -9.97 -2.19 1.67
CA THR A 157 -10.21 -2.27 0.22
C THR A 157 -11.49 -1.53 -0.17
N LEU A 158 -12.58 -1.69 0.59
CA LEU A 158 -13.85 -1.00 0.34
C LEU A 158 -13.72 0.53 0.45
N ARG A 159 -12.93 1.04 1.38
CA ARG A 159 -12.66 2.49 1.49
C ARG A 159 -11.86 3.01 0.30
N LEU A 160 -10.88 2.26 -0.20
CA LEU A 160 -10.15 2.63 -1.42
C LEU A 160 -11.09 2.60 -2.63
N ALA A 161 -11.90 1.55 -2.79
CA ALA A 161 -12.90 1.45 -3.84
C ALA A 161 -13.90 2.62 -3.81
N SER A 162 -14.39 3.00 -2.62
CA SER A 162 -15.25 4.17 -2.44
C SER A 162 -14.59 5.47 -2.91
N ALA A 163 -13.30 5.65 -2.64
CA ALA A 163 -12.55 6.83 -3.07
C ALA A 163 -12.37 6.85 -4.61
N LEU A 164 -12.08 5.70 -5.22
CA LEU A 164 -11.98 5.53 -6.68
C LEU A 164 -13.32 5.84 -7.37
N ILE A 165 -14.44 5.32 -6.86
CA ILE A 165 -15.79 5.60 -7.38
C ILE A 165 -16.10 7.11 -7.31
N LYS A 166 -15.83 7.75 -6.17
CA LYS A 166 -16.05 9.21 -6.00
C LYS A 166 -15.19 10.03 -6.96
N ALA A 167 -13.99 9.55 -7.28
CA ALA A 167 -13.09 10.17 -8.23
C ALA A 167 -13.40 9.80 -9.69
N LYS A 168 -14.47 9.03 -9.96
CA LYS A 168 -14.88 8.54 -11.29
C LYS A 168 -13.76 7.78 -12.01
N LYS A 169 -13.09 6.87 -11.26
CA LYS A 169 -11.98 6.05 -11.76
C LYS A 169 -12.46 4.61 -11.99
N ASP A 170 -12.06 4.02 -13.13
CA ASP A 170 -12.35 2.63 -13.45
C ASP A 170 -11.32 1.70 -12.77
N PHE A 171 -11.81 0.62 -12.16
CA PHE A 171 -10.98 -0.40 -11.52
C PHE A 171 -11.73 -1.73 -11.45
N GLY A 172 -10.99 -2.83 -11.35
CA GLY A 172 -11.54 -4.15 -11.04
C GLY A 172 -11.51 -4.42 -9.54
N MET A 173 -12.48 -5.19 -9.02
CA MET A 173 -12.46 -5.64 -7.63
C MET A 173 -13.14 -7.00 -7.47
N TYR A 174 -12.49 -7.89 -6.72
CA TYR A 174 -13.05 -9.16 -6.27
C TYR A 174 -13.05 -9.24 -4.75
N VAL A 175 -14.19 -9.63 -4.21
CA VAL A 175 -14.34 -10.02 -2.80
C VAL A 175 -14.48 -11.53 -2.76
N LEU A 176 -13.54 -12.21 -2.10
CA LEU A 176 -13.52 -13.67 -1.98
C LEU A 176 -14.27 -14.08 -0.70
N PRO A 177 -15.49 -14.64 -0.82
CA PRO A 177 -16.42 -14.76 0.31
C PRO A 177 -15.90 -15.59 1.49
N GLU A 178 -15.18 -16.67 1.20
CA GLU A 178 -14.70 -17.63 2.20
C GLU A 178 -13.23 -17.42 2.58
N SER A 179 -12.56 -16.43 1.97
CA SER A 179 -11.13 -16.19 2.21
C SER A 179 -10.88 -15.30 3.41
N THR A 180 -9.87 -15.68 4.18
CA THR A 180 -9.27 -14.89 5.25
C THR A 180 -8.17 -13.98 4.69
N HIS A 181 -7.13 -13.66 5.49
CA HIS A 181 -6.00 -12.86 5.00
C HIS A 181 -5.19 -13.56 3.90
N GLY A 182 -5.02 -14.88 3.96
CA GLY A 182 -4.48 -15.70 2.87
C GLY A 182 -5.59 -16.24 1.98
N PHE A 183 -5.26 -16.45 0.71
CA PHE A 183 -6.14 -17.11 -0.25
C PHE A 183 -5.63 -18.53 -0.45
N PHE A 184 -6.49 -19.52 -0.28
CA PHE A 184 -6.11 -20.93 -0.36
C PHE A 184 -7.07 -21.72 -1.23
N GLY A 185 -6.57 -22.83 -1.83
CA GLY A 185 -7.37 -23.75 -2.64
C GLY A 185 -8.01 -23.06 -3.83
N LYS A 186 -9.32 -23.17 -3.99
CA LYS A 186 -10.04 -22.59 -5.13
C LYS A 186 -10.00 -21.06 -5.20
N SER A 187 -9.90 -20.40 -4.07
CA SER A 187 -9.74 -18.93 -4.00
C SER A 187 -8.36 -18.50 -4.49
N GLU A 188 -7.32 -19.27 -4.20
CA GLU A 188 -5.96 -19.04 -4.70
C GLU A 188 -5.88 -19.26 -6.21
N GLU A 189 -6.39 -20.38 -6.70
CA GLU A 189 -6.46 -20.69 -8.14
C GLU A 189 -7.19 -19.56 -8.92
N PHE A 190 -8.31 -19.08 -8.38
CA PHE A 190 -9.07 -17.98 -8.97
C PHE A 190 -8.28 -16.67 -8.96
N PHE A 191 -7.66 -16.34 -7.80
CA PHE A 191 -6.83 -15.14 -7.66
C PHE A 191 -5.68 -15.14 -8.67
N GLU A 192 -4.94 -16.25 -8.79
CA GLU A 192 -3.83 -16.37 -9.73
C GLU A 192 -4.30 -16.25 -11.18
N HIS A 193 -5.40 -16.92 -11.54
CA HIS A 193 -5.97 -16.83 -12.88
C HIS A 193 -6.34 -15.39 -13.23
N GLU A 194 -7.06 -14.69 -12.37
CA GLU A 194 -7.49 -13.31 -12.62
C GLU A 194 -6.31 -12.32 -12.59
N MET A 195 -5.31 -12.55 -11.74
CA MET A 195 -4.09 -11.77 -11.73
C MET A 195 -3.33 -11.88 -13.07
N TRP A 196 -3.12 -13.10 -13.56
CA TRP A 196 -2.45 -13.31 -14.85
C TRP A 196 -3.25 -12.78 -16.03
N ARG A 197 -4.56 -12.92 -16.01
CA ARG A 197 -5.45 -12.34 -17.01
C ARG A 197 -5.37 -10.81 -17.02
N HIS A 198 -5.22 -10.18 -15.85
CA HIS A 198 -5.11 -8.72 -15.74
C HIS A 198 -3.78 -8.19 -16.31
N PHE A 199 -2.71 -8.96 -16.25
CA PHE A 199 -1.41 -8.58 -16.81
C PHE A 199 -1.24 -8.96 -18.29
N SER A 200 -2.12 -9.75 -18.89
CA SER A 200 -2.08 -10.17 -20.29
C SER A 200 -2.75 -9.16 -21.21
#